data_7249f92d0d188c50f6c3e9a964157929
#
_entry.id   7249f92d0d188c50f6c3e9a964157929
#
_cell.length_a   1.000
_cell.length_b   1.000
_cell.length_c   1.000
_cell.angle_alpha   90.00
_cell.angle_beta   90.00
_cell.angle_gamma   90.00
#
_symmetry.space_group_name_H-M   'P 1'
#
loop_
_entity.id
_entity.type
_entity.pdbx_description
1 polymer ?
#
loop_
_entity_poly.entity_id
_entity_poly.type
_entity_poly.pdbx_seq_one_letter_code
_entity_poly.pdbx_strand_id
1 'polypeptide(L)'
;MPKRVAAVVTEYRKNSHADVILQQALNGYPPDGKERPDFQIVSVYTDQVARADLSRDLAKKHGFRISPTIADALTHGGKGLAVDGVLSIGEHGDYKDNELGQKLYPRRRFFEEITKVFETAGMVVPVFSDKHLATNWDDAKWMYDRARKLMFPFLAGSSLPVTYRRPDLTLPKNCEIAAAVQLGYGGPESYGFHAVESLQCMVERRKGGETGVKAVTAFFGKGIWERIDRDPAAKAALDAAAGMVGDHAPGDIRTGSRAESWLMEIEYLDGLKGFVAMPSGWTRDGDGSGFTFAAQVKGEAKPSATSFYLQPRGDQFPHFAQLVRAFDAMLRTGHAPYPIERTLLTTGILAAAMQSRFKKGERIETPHLAIAYQPREWPHGGAIPEWAIEASKKK
;
A
#
# COMPACT_ATOMS: atom_id res chain seq x y z
N MET A 1 -0.88 -29.94 -6.02
CA MET A 1 0.46 -29.34 -6.06
C MET A 1 0.33 -27.84 -5.78
N PRO A 2 1.24 -27.21 -5.06
CA PRO A 2 1.20 -25.78 -4.84
C PRO A 2 1.24 -25.01 -6.17
N LYS A 3 0.60 -23.85 -6.23
CA LYS A 3 0.63 -22.95 -7.39
C LYS A 3 2.04 -22.45 -7.66
N ARG A 4 2.39 -22.27 -8.91
CA ARG A 4 3.74 -21.83 -9.35
C ARG A 4 3.73 -20.33 -9.58
N VAL A 5 4.59 -19.57 -8.90
CA VAL A 5 4.60 -18.12 -8.97
C VAL A 5 5.96 -17.60 -9.46
N ALA A 6 5.95 -16.70 -10.44
CA ALA A 6 7.10 -15.91 -10.82
C ALA A 6 7.16 -14.62 -10.02
N ALA A 7 8.35 -14.20 -9.62
CA ALA A 7 8.59 -12.88 -9.05
C ALA A 7 9.40 -12.01 -10.03
N VAL A 8 8.93 -10.80 -10.26
CA VAL A 8 9.58 -9.77 -11.08
C VAL A 8 9.93 -8.61 -10.15
N VAL A 9 11.22 -8.42 -9.87
CA VAL A 9 11.66 -7.49 -8.84
C VAL A 9 12.69 -6.48 -9.37
N THR A 10 12.70 -5.28 -8.79
CA THR A 10 13.71 -4.26 -9.12
C THR A 10 15.09 -4.64 -8.60
N GLU A 11 15.20 -4.88 -7.30
CA GLU A 11 16.40 -5.41 -6.65
C GLU A 11 16.03 -6.35 -5.51
N TYR A 12 16.92 -7.26 -5.13
CA TYR A 12 16.69 -8.21 -4.04
C TYR A 12 17.81 -8.14 -3.01
N ARG A 13 17.72 -7.22 -2.08
CA ARG A 13 18.65 -7.09 -0.94
C ARG A 13 17.90 -7.19 0.38
N LYS A 14 18.62 -7.37 1.47
CA LYS A 14 18.02 -7.44 2.82
C LYS A 14 17.15 -6.22 3.08
N ASN A 15 15.93 -6.46 3.58
CA ASN A 15 14.90 -5.46 3.89
C ASN A 15 14.39 -4.66 2.67
N SER A 16 14.69 -5.09 1.44
CA SER A 16 13.95 -4.58 0.27
C SER A 16 12.54 -5.16 0.23
N HIS A 17 11.62 -4.56 -0.51
CA HIS A 17 10.27 -5.11 -0.67
C HIS A 17 10.29 -6.52 -1.27
N ALA A 18 11.21 -6.82 -2.19
CA ALA A 18 11.42 -8.18 -2.68
C ALA A 18 11.73 -9.15 -1.52
N ASP A 19 12.63 -8.76 -0.61
CA ASP A 19 13.01 -9.60 0.54
C ASP A 19 11.81 -9.82 1.48
N VAL A 20 11.19 -8.74 1.95
CA VAL A 20 10.13 -8.82 2.98
C VAL A 20 8.83 -9.47 2.47
N ILE A 21 8.57 -9.44 1.17
CA ILE A 21 7.43 -10.11 0.55
C ILE A 21 7.75 -11.57 0.24
N LEU A 22 8.85 -11.85 -0.47
CA LEU A 22 9.16 -13.20 -0.92
C LEU A 22 9.55 -14.14 0.23
N GLN A 23 10.16 -13.63 1.31
CA GLN A 23 10.46 -14.45 2.48
C GLN A 23 9.20 -15.10 3.10
N GLN A 24 8.02 -14.48 2.97
CA GLN A 24 6.77 -15.04 3.48
C GLN A 24 6.40 -16.35 2.74
N ALA A 25 6.74 -16.43 1.45
CA ALA A 25 6.56 -17.64 0.67
C ALA A 25 7.73 -18.63 0.85
N LEU A 26 8.96 -18.13 0.95
CA LEU A 26 10.17 -18.98 1.05
C LEU A 26 10.34 -19.61 2.44
N ASN A 27 10.04 -18.87 3.50
CA ASN A 27 10.25 -19.31 4.87
C ASN A 27 8.95 -19.68 5.62
N GLY A 28 7.79 -19.33 5.07
CA GLY A 28 6.48 -19.43 5.73
C GLY A 28 6.13 -18.19 6.53
N TYR A 29 4.89 -18.15 7.02
CA TYR A 29 4.37 -17.00 7.75
C TYR A 29 4.90 -16.95 9.19
N PRO A 30 5.08 -15.75 9.78
CA PRO A 30 5.45 -15.62 11.17
C PRO A 30 4.34 -16.17 12.09
N PRO A 31 4.68 -16.59 13.34
CA PRO A 31 6.00 -16.41 13.96
C PRO A 31 7.03 -17.52 13.67
N ASP A 32 6.62 -18.71 13.23
CA ASP A 32 7.46 -19.91 13.23
C ASP A 32 7.60 -20.56 11.84
N GLY A 33 7.01 -20.00 10.80
CA GLY A 33 7.09 -20.49 9.43
C GLY A 33 6.38 -21.83 9.16
N LYS A 34 5.59 -22.35 10.10
CA LYS A 34 4.86 -23.61 9.91
C LYS A 34 3.71 -23.45 8.92
N GLU A 35 2.98 -22.35 9.05
CA GLU A 35 1.96 -22.00 8.07
C GLU A 35 2.62 -21.40 6.82
N ARG A 36 2.22 -21.84 5.65
CA ARG A 36 2.77 -21.43 4.36
C ARG A 36 1.67 -21.10 3.38
N PRO A 37 1.93 -20.24 2.37
CA PRO A 37 0.97 -20.06 1.27
C PRO A 37 0.86 -21.35 0.43
N ASP A 38 -0.27 -21.50 -0.28
CA ASP A 38 -0.53 -22.60 -1.21
C ASP A 38 0.18 -22.41 -2.56
N PHE A 39 1.24 -21.63 -2.59
CA PHE A 39 2.08 -21.43 -3.76
C PHE A 39 3.57 -21.49 -3.42
N GLN A 40 4.37 -21.66 -4.46
CA GLN A 40 5.84 -21.62 -4.38
C GLN A 40 6.42 -20.65 -5.42
N ILE A 41 7.49 -19.96 -5.06
CA ILE A 41 8.30 -19.20 -6.02
C ILE A 41 9.10 -20.17 -6.87
N VAL A 42 8.91 -20.14 -8.19
CA VAL A 42 9.60 -21.03 -9.13
C VAL A 42 10.63 -20.31 -10.00
N SER A 43 10.49 -19.00 -10.16
CA SER A 43 11.40 -18.14 -10.93
C SER A 43 11.44 -16.72 -10.39
N VAL A 44 12.60 -16.09 -10.52
CA VAL A 44 12.80 -14.68 -10.14
C VAL A 44 13.57 -13.96 -11.25
N TYR A 45 13.02 -12.86 -11.74
CA TYR A 45 13.73 -11.86 -12.53
C TYR A 45 14.12 -10.70 -11.63
N THR A 46 15.39 -10.29 -11.69
CA THR A 46 15.91 -9.14 -10.93
C THR A 46 16.44 -8.11 -11.92
N ASP A 47 15.85 -6.90 -11.93
CA ASP A 47 16.18 -5.83 -12.88
C ASP A 47 17.59 -5.24 -12.64
N GLN A 48 17.91 -5.05 -11.37
CA GLN A 48 19.22 -4.57 -10.91
C GLN A 48 19.81 -5.53 -9.90
N VAL A 49 21.02 -5.99 -10.19
CA VAL A 49 21.79 -6.89 -9.29
C VAL A 49 22.71 -6.04 -8.44
N ALA A 50 22.24 -5.65 -7.26
CA ALA A 50 23.02 -4.88 -6.30
C ALA A 50 24.22 -5.69 -5.75
N ARG A 51 25.23 -5.00 -5.20
CA ARG A 51 26.39 -5.67 -4.55
C ARG A 51 25.98 -6.63 -3.42
N ALA A 52 24.87 -6.31 -2.71
CA ALA A 52 24.33 -7.13 -1.63
C ALA A 52 23.11 -7.95 -2.09
N ASP A 53 23.07 -8.37 -3.36
CA ASP A 53 22.00 -9.18 -3.91
C ASP A 53 21.87 -10.52 -3.19
N LEU A 54 20.65 -10.85 -2.78
CA LEU A 54 20.31 -12.11 -2.11
C LEU A 54 19.71 -13.15 -3.06
N SER A 55 19.27 -12.76 -4.25
CA SER A 55 18.43 -13.60 -5.11
C SER A 55 19.14 -14.90 -5.52
N ARG A 56 20.46 -14.84 -5.81
CA ARG A 56 21.26 -15.99 -6.27
C ARG A 56 21.48 -17.04 -5.19
N ASP A 57 21.75 -16.61 -3.96
CA ASP A 57 21.94 -17.53 -2.84
C ASP A 57 20.61 -18.10 -2.35
N LEU A 58 19.54 -17.30 -2.35
CA LEU A 58 18.20 -17.79 -2.09
C LEU A 58 17.71 -18.77 -3.16
N ALA A 59 18.07 -18.55 -4.43
CA ALA A 59 17.77 -19.48 -5.50
C ALA A 59 18.42 -20.85 -5.27
N LYS A 60 19.69 -20.90 -4.87
CA LYS A 60 20.38 -22.14 -4.50
C LYS A 60 19.73 -22.82 -3.30
N LYS A 61 19.35 -22.04 -2.28
CA LYS A 61 18.75 -22.55 -1.04
C LYS A 61 17.34 -23.11 -1.24
N HIS A 62 16.51 -22.42 -2.03
CA HIS A 62 15.08 -22.72 -2.15
C HIS A 62 14.69 -23.37 -3.49
N GLY A 63 15.63 -23.51 -4.44
CA GLY A 63 15.43 -24.23 -5.70
C GLY A 63 14.66 -23.47 -6.78
N PHE A 64 14.51 -22.14 -6.69
CA PHE A 64 13.89 -21.37 -7.77
C PHE A 64 14.95 -20.95 -8.83
N ARG A 65 14.47 -20.71 -10.04
CA ARG A 65 15.30 -20.29 -11.17
C ARG A 65 15.55 -18.76 -11.13
N ILE A 66 16.76 -18.32 -11.44
CA ILE A 66 17.08 -16.94 -11.81
C ILE A 66 16.88 -16.80 -13.32
N SER A 67 16.00 -15.91 -13.72
CA SER A 67 15.64 -15.68 -15.12
C SER A 67 16.27 -14.40 -15.67
N PRO A 68 16.82 -14.44 -16.90
CA PRO A 68 17.50 -13.28 -17.51
C PRO A 68 16.51 -12.21 -17.99
N THR A 69 15.25 -12.55 -18.22
CA THR A 69 14.19 -11.65 -18.67
C THR A 69 12.87 -11.94 -17.96
N ILE A 70 11.94 -11.00 -17.97
CA ILE A 70 10.58 -11.20 -17.45
C ILE A 70 9.88 -12.31 -18.24
N ALA A 71 10.03 -12.34 -19.57
CA ALA A 71 9.46 -13.41 -20.38
C ALA A 71 9.97 -14.78 -19.98
N ASP A 72 11.29 -14.94 -19.76
CA ASP A 72 11.87 -16.19 -19.29
C ASP A 72 11.36 -16.59 -17.89
N ALA A 73 11.15 -15.62 -17.00
CA ALA A 73 10.59 -15.88 -15.67
C ALA A 73 9.18 -16.48 -15.74
N LEU A 74 8.36 -16.04 -16.69
CA LEU A 74 6.97 -16.49 -16.86
C LEU A 74 6.83 -17.78 -17.69
N THR A 75 7.77 -18.02 -18.63
CA THR A 75 7.64 -19.13 -19.60
C THR A 75 8.66 -20.26 -19.38
N HIS A 76 9.68 -20.04 -18.53
CA HIS A 76 10.84 -20.92 -18.36
C HIS A 76 11.56 -21.25 -19.69
N GLY A 77 11.57 -20.27 -20.63
CA GLY A 77 12.14 -20.43 -21.96
C GLY A 77 11.24 -21.16 -22.97
N GLY A 78 10.03 -21.51 -22.57
CA GLY A 78 9.02 -22.11 -23.45
C GLY A 78 8.16 -21.09 -24.21
N LYS A 79 7.16 -21.56 -24.97
CA LYS A 79 6.21 -20.75 -25.71
C LYS A 79 4.98 -20.35 -24.89
N GLY A 80 4.61 -21.15 -23.89
CA GLY A 80 3.46 -20.94 -23.02
C GLY A 80 3.83 -20.49 -21.62
N LEU A 81 2.82 -20.09 -20.84
CA LEU A 81 3.03 -19.79 -19.42
C LEU A 81 3.42 -21.05 -18.65
N ALA A 82 4.45 -20.92 -17.82
CA ALA A 82 4.95 -21.96 -16.93
C ALA A 82 4.61 -21.68 -15.44
N VAL A 83 3.79 -20.66 -15.19
CA VAL A 83 3.41 -20.17 -13.85
C VAL A 83 1.91 -19.95 -13.73
N ASP A 84 1.40 -19.98 -12.49
CA ASP A 84 -0.01 -19.79 -12.15
C ASP A 84 -0.28 -18.38 -11.58
N GLY A 85 0.75 -17.55 -11.40
CA GLY A 85 0.64 -16.19 -10.90
C GLY A 85 1.95 -15.42 -10.93
N VAL A 86 1.87 -14.09 -10.80
CA VAL A 86 3.03 -13.18 -10.85
C VAL A 86 3.00 -12.20 -9.68
N LEU A 87 4.12 -12.08 -8.98
CA LEU A 87 4.42 -11.00 -8.03
C LEU A 87 5.32 -9.97 -8.71
N SER A 88 4.80 -8.77 -8.97
CA SER A 88 5.53 -7.63 -9.54
C SER A 88 5.89 -6.65 -8.43
N ILE A 89 7.18 -6.57 -8.06
CA ILE A 89 7.65 -5.80 -6.91
C ILE A 89 8.61 -4.72 -7.42
N GLY A 90 8.04 -3.59 -7.82
CA GLY A 90 8.74 -2.44 -8.38
C GLY A 90 9.10 -1.40 -7.32
N GLU A 91 9.92 -1.76 -6.34
CA GLU A 91 10.32 -0.88 -5.23
C GLU A 91 11.78 -1.12 -4.87
N HIS A 92 12.50 -0.05 -4.50
CA HIS A 92 13.95 -0.01 -4.29
C HIS A 92 14.78 -0.13 -5.60
N GLY A 93 16.08 0.14 -5.48
CA GLY A 93 17.02 0.18 -6.59
C GLY A 93 17.45 1.61 -6.95
N ASP A 94 18.41 1.70 -7.86
CA ASP A 94 18.96 2.97 -8.34
C ASP A 94 18.18 3.44 -9.57
N TYR A 95 17.10 4.18 -9.33
CA TYR A 95 16.25 4.80 -10.34
C TYR A 95 16.22 6.31 -10.15
N LYS A 96 16.03 7.04 -11.23
CA LYS A 96 15.98 8.51 -11.21
C LYS A 96 14.70 9.01 -10.52
N ASP A 97 14.79 10.18 -9.93
CA ASP A 97 13.62 10.94 -9.51
C ASP A 97 13.10 11.79 -10.68
N ASN A 98 11.78 12.01 -10.70
CA ASN A 98 11.20 13.03 -11.57
C ASN A 98 11.26 14.42 -10.90
N GLU A 99 10.80 15.45 -11.61
CA GLU A 99 10.75 16.84 -11.12
C GLU A 99 9.88 17.03 -9.87
N LEU A 100 8.92 16.13 -9.62
CA LEU A 100 8.06 16.14 -8.45
C LEU A 100 8.72 15.47 -7.23
N GLY A 101 9.93 14.89 -7.38
CA GLY A 101 10.64 14.14 -6.35
C GLY A 101 10.08 12.74 -6.12
N GLN A 102 9.51 12.13 -7.16
CA GLN A 102 9.02 10.75 -7.14
C GLN A 102 10.02 9.82 -7.83
N LYS A 103 10.30 8.67 -7.22
CA LYS A 103 11.20 7.66 -7.77
C LYS A 103 10.53 6.93 -8.96
N LEU A 104 11.16 6.99 -10.14
CA LEU A 104 10.67 6.38 -11.38
C LEU A 104 10.94 4.87 -11.43
N TYR A 105 10.38 4.14 -10.51
CA TYR A 105 10.44 2.68 -10.54
C TYR A 105 9.76 2.10 -11.80
N PRO A 106 10.26 0.99 -12.37
CA PRO A 106 9.82 0.48 -13.67
C PRO A 106 8.49 -0.31 -13.61
N ARG A 107 7.53 0.07 -12.75
CA ARG A 107 6.26 -0.65 -12.54
C ARG A 107 5.46 -0.80 -13.82
N ARG A 108 5.35 0.32 -14.59
CA ARG A 108 4.67 0.31 -15.90
C ARG A 108 5.35 -0.63 -16.89
N ARG A 109 6.68 -0.58 -17.01
CA ARG A 109 7.46 -1.45 -17.90
C ARG A 109 7.30 -2.93 -17.49
N PHE A 110 7.43 -3.25 -16.21
CA PHE A 110 7.24 -4.61 -15.72
C PHE A 110 5.86 -5.15 -16.10
N PHE A 111 4.83 -4.36 -15.85
CA PHE A 111 3.46 -4.76 -16.19
C PHE A 111 3.23 -4.92 -17.68
N GLU A 112 3.84 -4.08 -18.51
CA GLU A 112 3.78 -4.18 -19.96
C GLU A 112 4.45 -5.47 -20.45
N GLU A 113 5.65 -5.77 -19.98
CA GLU A 113 6.36 -7.00 -20.34
C GLU A 113 5.60 -8.26 -19.88
N ILE A 114 5.06 -8.27 -18.67
CA ILE A 114 4.22 -9.37 -18.15
C ILE A 114 3.00 -9.58 -19.07
N THR A 115 2.26 -8.53 -19.36
CA THR A 115 1.02 -8.63 -20.16
C THR A 115 1.29 -8.93 -21.64
N LYS A 116 2.46 -8.58 -22.16
CA LYS A 116 2.89 -8.98 -23.50
C LYS A 116 3.12 -10.50 -23.58
N VAL A 117 3.67 -11.09 -22.53
CA VAL A 117 3.77 -12.57 -22.44
C VAL A 117 2.40 -13.21 -22.42
N PHE A 118 1.43 -12.66 -21.70
CA PHE A 118 0.05 -13.15 -21.68
C PHE A 118 -0.59 -13.16 -23.08
N GLU A 119 -0.43 -12.08 -23.85
CA GLU A 119 -0.94 -12.01 -25.22
C GLU A 119 -0.26 -13.05 -26.12
N THR A 120 1.06 -13.18 -26.02
CA THR A 120 1.80 -14.14 -26.85
C THR A 120 1.45 -15.59 -26.51
N ALA A 121 1.23 -15.89 -25.23
CA ALA A 121 0.87 -17.22 -24.78
C ALA A 121 -0.64 -17.56 -24.97
N GLY A 122 -1.49 -16.55 -25.24
CA GLY A 122 -2.94 -16.70 -25.28
C GLY A 122 -3.57 -17.13 -23.94
N MET A 123 -2.85 -16.89 -22.83
CA MET A 123 -3.25 -17.29 -21.48
C MET A 123 -2.92 -16.16 -20.51
N VAL A 124 -3.69 -16.06 -19.42
CA VAL A 124 -3.49 -15.07 -18.36
C VAL A 124 -3.47 -15.74 -16.99
N VAL A 125 -2.78 -15.11 -16.04
CA VAL A 125 -2.74 -15.54 -14.64
C VAL A 125 -2.88 -14.34 -13.72
N PRO A 126 -3.28 -14.52 -12.43
CA PRO A 126 -3.35 -13.45 -11.45
C PRO A 126 -2.03 -12.71 -11.30
N VAL A 127 -2.10 -11.37 -11.19
CA VAL A 127 -0.94 -10.50 -10.97
C VAL A 127 -1.15 -9.67 -9.71
N PHE A 128 -0.14 -9.63 -8.86
CA PHE A 128 0.00 -8.64 -7.79
C PHE A 128 1.07 -7.62 -8.16
N SER A 129 0.78 -6.33 -7.97
CA SER A 129 1.73 -5.23 -8.08
C SER A 129 1.91 -4.54 -6.74
N ASP A 130 3.14 -4.50 -6.24
CA ASP A 130 3.46 -3.87 -4.96
C ASP A 130 3.38 -2.35 -5.05
N LYS A 131 2.80 -1.71 -4.01
CA LYS A 131 2.62 -0.26 -3.91
C LYS A 131 1.60 0.33 -4.90
N HIS A 132 1.72 1.64 -5.17
CA HIS A 132 0.92 2.33 -6.19
C HIS A 132 1.27 1.85 -7.60
N LEU A 133 0.30 2.00 -8.51
CA LEU A 133 0.46 1.48 -9.88
C LEU A 133 1.57 2.20 -10.65
N ALA A 134 1.62 3.53 -10.54
CA ALA A 134 2.63 4.36 -11.18
C ALA A 134 2.78 5.70 -10.45
N THR A 135 3.75 6.52 -10.86
CA THR A 135 3.94 7.89 -10.34
C THR A 135 3.01 8.92 -10.99
N ASN A 136 2.36 8.57 -12.10
CA ASN A 136 1.44 9.41 -12.84
C ASN A 136 0.14 8.68 -13.16
N TRP A 137 -0.90 9.45 -13.47
CA TRP A 137 -2.23 8.93 -13.77
C TRP A 137 -2.29 8.10 -15.05
N ASP A 138 -1.63 8.55 -16.13
CA ASP A 138 -1.77 7.91 -17.44
C ASP A 138 -1.22 6.49 -17.43
N ASP A 139 -0.07 6.27 -16.81
CA ASP A 139 0.50 4.94 -16.63
C ASP A 139 -0.34 4.06 -15.71
N ALA A 140 -0.84 4.62 -14.60
CA ALA A 140 -1.71 3.88 -13.67
C ALA A 140 -3.02 3.44 -14.35
N LYS A 141 -3.66 4.37 -15.07
CA LYS A 141 -4.89 4.10 -15.83
C LYS A 141 -4.66 3.07 -16.92
N TRP A 142 -3.54 3.17 -17.63
CA TRP A 142 -3.19 2.18 -18.65
C TRP A 142 -3.02 0.77 -18.03
N MET A 143 -2.34 0.64 -16.89
CA MET A 143 -2.20 -0.65 -16.21
C MET A 143 -3.56 -1.23 -15.82
N TYR A 144 -4.44 -0.41 -15.27
CA TYR A 144 -5.80 -0.80 -14.94
C TYR A 144 -6.59 -1.26 -16.17
N ASP A 145 -6.62 -0.44 -17.23
CA ASP A 145 -7.36 -0.73 -18.45
C ASP A 145 -6.81 -2.00 -19.14
N ARG A 146 -5.50 -2.18 -19.09
CA ARG A 146 -4.83 -3.36 -19.63
C ARG A 146 -5.26 -4.64 -18.90
N ALA A 147 -5.32 -4.61 -17.56
CA ALA A 147 -5.81 -5.75 -16.77
C ALA A 147 -7.28 -6.05 -17.07
N ARG A 148 -8.12 -5.01 -17.20
CA ARG A 148 -9.54 -5.16 -17.57
C ARG A 148 -9.72 -5.72 -18.97
N LYS A 149 -8.94 -5.25 -19.94
CA LYS A 149 -8.98 -5.74 -21.33
C LYS A 149 -8.60 -7.21 -21.43
N LEU A 150 -7.58 -7.64 -20.70
CA LEU A 150 -7.11 -9.03 -20.71
C LEU A 150 -7.86 -9.93 -19.72
N MET A 151 -8.71 -9.34 -18.87
CA MET A 151 -9.61 -10.05 -17.94
C MET A 151 -8.89 -10.96 -16.93
N PHE A 152 -7.72 -10.59 -16.44
CA PHE A 152 -7.05 -11.34 -15.37
C PHE A 152 -7.27 -10.70 -13.99
N PRO A 153 -7.24 -11.49 -12.90
CA PRO A 153 -7.29 -10.99 -11.54
C PRO A 153 -6.08 -10.11 -11.25
N PHE A 154 -6.33 -8.83 -10.89
CA PHE A 154 -5.29 -7.86 -10.59
C PHE A 154 -5.46 -7.31 -9.18
N LEU A 155 -4.45 -7.48 -8.36
CA LEU A 155 -4.33 -6.97 -6.99
C LEU A 155 -3.14 -6.04 -6.92
N ALA A 156 -3.28 -4.90 -6.24
CA ALA A 156 -2.16 -4.00 -5.99
C ALA A 156 -2.35 -3.27 -4.67
N GLY A 157 -1.29 -2.59 -4.20
CA GLY A 157 -1.38 -1.66 -3.09
C GLY A 157 -0.43 -1.94 -1.94
N SER A 158 -0.74 -1.28 -0.83
CA SER A 158 0.00 -1.34 0.43
C SER A 158 -0.38 -2.57 1.27
N SER A 159 0.54 -2.99 2.12
CA SER A 159 0.26 -3.98 3.17
C SER A 159 -0.60 -3.43 4.31
N LEU A 160 -0.69 -2.10 4.49
CA LEU A 160 -1.39 -1.51 5.63
C LEU A 160 -2.90 -1.75 5.64
N PRO A 161 -3.64 -1.68 4.53
CA PRO A 161 -5.08 -2.02 4.55
C PRO A 161 -5.40 -3.41 5.09
N VAL A 162 -4.47 -4.35 4.98
CA VAL A 162 -4.66 -5.76 5.36
C VAL A 162 -3.91 -6.16 6.63
N THR A 163 -3.11 -5.28 7.23
CA THR A 163 -2.35 -5.56 8.47
C THR A 163 -3.24 -5.68 9.70
N TYR A 164 -2.62 -5.96 10.83
CA TYR A 164 -3.26 -5.94 12.15
C TYR A 164 -3.63 -4.52 12.57
N ARG A 165 -4.65 -4.40 13.42
CA ARG A 165 -5.13 -3.10 13.95
C ARG A 165 -5.20 -3.10 15.47
N ARG A 166 -4.98 -1.93 16.06
CA ARG A 166 -5.07 -1.72 17.51
C ARG A 166 -5.80 -0.41 17.84
N PRO A 167 -7.03 -0.47 18.39
CA PRO A 167 -7.88 -1.66 18.50
C PRO A 167 -8.24 -2.26 17.14
N ASP A 168 -8.74 -3.49 17.13
CA ASP A 168 -9.28 -4.12 15.93
C ASP A 168 -10.57 -3.39 15.51
N LEU A 169 -10.43 -2.49 14.55
CA LEU A 169 -11.50 -1.62 14.07
C LEU A 169 -11.81 -1.88 12.61
N THR A 170 -13.07 -2.12 12.33
CA THR A 170 -13.64 -2.03 10.98
C THR A 170 -14.87 -1.13 11.05
N LEU A 171 -14.89 -0.04 10.28
CA LEU A 171 -16.06 0.83 10.24
C LEU A 171 -17.27 0.06 9.69
N PRO A 172 -18.49 0.29 10.25
CA PRO A 172 -19.69 -0.32 9.71
C PRO A 172 -19.89 0.05 8.23
N LYS A 173 -20.40 -0.90 7.44
CA LYS A 173 -20.84 -0.56 6.07
C LYS A 173 -21.98 0.47 6.10
N ASN A 174 -21.96 1.37 5.14
CA ASN A 174 -22.94 2.43 4.99
C ASN A 174 -22.99 3.40 6.18
N CYS A 175 -21.92 3.51 7.00
CA CYS A 175 -21.83 4.56 8.01
C CYS A 175 -21.72 5.93 7.36
N GLU A 176 -22.29 6.95 8.00
CA GLU A 176 -22.14 8.34 7.56
C GLU A 176 -20.92 8.97 8.27
N ILE A 177 -19.88 9.29 7.51
CA ILE A 177 -18.64 9.88 8.03
C ILE A 177 -18.70 11.39 7.84
N ALA A 178 -18.51 12.15 8.93
CA ALA A 178 -18.46 13.61 8.89
C ALA A 178 -17.05 14.10 8.46
N ALA A 179 -16.00 13.50 9.01
CA ALA A 179 -14.60 13.76 8.63
C ALA A 179 -13.73 12.54 8.99
N ALA A 180 -12.63 12.37 8.29
CA ALA A 180 -11.66 11.31 8.57
C ALA A 180 -10.22 11.84 8.49
N VAL A 181 -9.37 11.40 9.40
CA VAL A 181 -7.96 11.78 9.49
C VAL A 181 -7.09 10.52 9.55
N GLN A 182 -6.06 10.49 8.75
CA GLN A 182 -4.98 9.50 8.76
C GLN A 182 -3.67 10.20 9.11
N LEU A 183 -2.98 9.72 10.12
CA LEU A 183 -1.60 10.10 10.41
C LEU A 183 -0.64 9.06 9.84
N GLY A 184 0.55 9.52 9.47
CA GLY A 184 1.65 8.68 9.03
C GLY A 184 2.99 9.35 9.31
N TYR A 185 4.07 8.78 8.81
CA TYR A 185 5.42 9.34 8.92
C TYR A 185 6.20 9.03 7.63
N GLY A 186 7.39 9.65 7.48
CA GLY A 186 8.27 9.41 6.33
C GLY A 186 8.01 10.33 5.14
N GLY A 187 8.55 9.94 3.99
CA GLY A 187 8.51 10.75 2.77
C GLY A 187 7.12 10.85 2.13
N PRO A 188 6.83 11.98 1.48
CA PRO A 188 5.49 12.24 0.92
C PRO A 188 5.05 11.23 -0.13
N GLU A 189 5.95 10.71 -0.94
CA GLU A 189 5.62 9.77 -2.02
C GLU A 189 5.52 8.34 -1.50
N SER A 190 6.60 7.79 -0.97
CA SER A 190 6.68 6.37 -0.61
C SER A 190 5.81 6.00 0.60
N TYR A 191 5.85 6.82 1.66
CA TYR A 191 5.05 6.61 2.87
C TYR A 191 3.68 7.28 2.79
N GLY A 192 3.56 8.39 2.05
CA GLY A 192 2.28 9.02 1.76
C GLY A 192 1.31 8.08 1.06
N PHE A 193 1.79 7.21 0.16
CA PHE A 193 0.97 6.18 -0.45
C PHE A 193 0.35 5.24 0.59
N HIS A 194 1.15 4.76 1.55
CA HIS A 194 0.64 3.90 2.62
C HIS A 194 -0.46 4.59 3.44
N ALA A 195 -0.26 5.87 3.75
CA ALA A 195 -1.24 6.64 4.51
C ALA A 195 -2.54 6.87 3.73
N VAL A 196 -2.46 7.17 2.42
CA VAL A 196 -3.65 7.30 1.57
C VAL A 196 -4.42 5.98 1.47
N GLU A 197 -3.74 4.85 1.28
CA GLU A 197 -4.39 3.54 1.24
C GLU A 197 -5.02 3.13 2.57
N SER A 198 -4.36 3.49 3.69
CA SER A 198 -4.92 3.25 5.03
C SER A 198 -6.18 4.08 5.28
N LEU A 199 -6.19 5.36 4.86
CA LEU A 199 -7.39 6.17 4.89
C LEU A 199 -8.49 5.54 4.03
N GLN A 200 -8.16 5.23 2.77
CA GLN A 200 -9.12 4.80 1.76
C GLN A 200 -9.82 3.50 2.13
N CYS A 201 -9.11 2.50 2.64
CA CYS A 201 -9.71 1.23 3.05
C CYS A 201 -10.74 1.35 4.20
N MET A 202 -10.69 2.45 4.94
CA MET A 202 -11.65 2.77 5.99
C MET A 202 -12.83 3.58 5.45
N VAL A 203 -12.55 4.66 4.70
CA VAL A 203 -13.61 5.57 4.24
C VAL A 203 -14.43 5.03 3.06
N GLU A 204 -13.94 4.07 2.30
CA GLU A 204 -14.70 3.42 1.22
C GLU A 204 -15.94 2.67 1.72
N ARG A 205 -16.00 2.38 3.04
CA ARG A 205 -17.13 1.70 3.69
C ARG A 205 -18.32 2.64 3.99
N ARG A 206 -18.19 3.94 3.72
CA ARG A 206 -19.22 4.94 3.96
C ARG A 206 -20.46 4.72 3.11
N LYS A 207 -21.52 5.42 3.45
CA LYS A 207 -22.83 5.35 2.77
C LYS A 207 -22.68 5.57 1.26
N GLY A 208 -23.17 4.60 0.49
CA GLY A 208 -23.06 4.59 -0.98
C GLY A 208 -21.76 3.96 -1.52
N GLY A 209 -20.78 3.65 -0.68
CA GLY A 209 -19.45 3.16 -1.11
C GLY A 209 -18.55 4.31 -1.58
N GLU A 210 -17.55 4.00 -2.41
CA GLU A 210 -16.68 5.02 -2.99
C GLU A 210 -17.33 5.70 -4.19
N THR A 211 -17.23 7.02 -4.24
CA THR A 211 -17.83 7.87 -5.28
C THR A 211 -16.80 8.55 -6.18
N GLY A 212 -15.56 8.59 -5.75
CA GLY A 212 -14.46 9.30 -6.40
C GLY A 212 -14.06 10.60 -5.70
N VAL A 213 -13.01 11.22 -6.21
CA VAL A 213 -12.38 12.42 -5.64
C VAL A 213 -12.51 13.60 -6.59
N LYS A 214 -12.97 14.74 -6.03
CA LYS A 214 -13.17 16.00 -6.74
C LYS A 214 -11.89 16.79 -6.89
N ALA A 215 -11.11 16.88 -5.79
CA ALA A 215 -9.88 17.63 -5.76
C ALA A 215 -8.95 17.16 -4.64
N VAL A 216 -7.67 17.47 -4.80
CA VAL A 216 -6.63 17.22 -3.80
C VAL A 216 -5.80 18.48 -3.61
N THR A 217 -5.50 18.84 -2.35
CA THR A 217 -4.62 19.96 -2.02
C THR A 217 -3.57 19.52 -1.01
N ALA A 218 -2.30 19.86 -1.26
CA ALA A 218 -1.20 19.62 -0.32
C ALA A 218 -0.79 20.93 0.37
N PHE A 219 -0.75 20.91 1.69
CA PHE A 219 -0.34 22.03 2.55
C PHE A 219 0.96 21.69 3.29
N PHE A 220 1.74 22.69 3.64
CA PHE A 220 3.03 22.52 4.28
C PHE A 220 3.23 23.47 5.46
N GLY A 221 4.14 23.12 6.34
CA GLY A 221 4.51 23.94 7.48
C GLY A 221 3.57 23.78 8.67
N LYS A 222 3.77 24.62 9.68
CA LYS A 222 3.01 24.53 10.94
C LYS A 222 1.52 24.86 10.79
N GLY A 223 1.13 25.66 9.79
CA GLY A 223 -0.26 26.05 9.52
C GLY A 223 -1.17 24.92 9.05
N ILE A 224 -0.64 23.72 8.80
CA ILE A 224 -1.45 22.55 8.39
C ILE A 224 -2.50 22.18 9.45
N TRP A 225 -2.18 22.38 10.72
CA TRP A 225 -3.07 22.03 11.83
C TRP A 225 -4.28 22.94 11.92
N GLU A 226 -4.09 24.23 11.69
CA GLU A 226 -5.19 25.21 11.63
C GLU A 226 -6.20 24.83 10.53
N ARG A 227 -5.73 24.21 9.46
CA ARG A 227 -6.60 23.77 8.36
C ARG A 227 -7.55 22.66 8.81
N ILE A 228 -7.06 21.70 9.58
CA ILE A 228 -7.87 20.62 10.14
C ILE A 228 -8.77 21.16 11.26
N ASP A 229 -8.22 21.99 12.14
CA ASP A 229 -8.91 22.50 13.33
C ASP A 229 -10.09 23.43 13.03
N ARG A 230 -10.20 23.96 11.79
CA ARG A 230 -11.38 24.75 11.34
C ARG A 230 -12.64 23.92 11.23
N ASP A 231 -12.53 22.61 11.05
CA ASP A 231 -13.65 21.68 11.03
C ASP A 231 -13.70 20.91 12.35
N PRO A 232 -14.73 21.08 13.19
CA PRO A 232 -14.81 20.43 14.50
C PRO A 232 -14.78 18.91 14.42
N ALA A 233 -15.33 18.29 13.38
CA ALA A 233 -15.31 16.84 13.21
C ALA A 233 -13.90 16.36 12.82
N ALA A 234 -13.21 17.08 11.95
CA ALA A 234 -11.84 16.79 11.56
C ALA A 234 -10.87 17.01 12.74
N LYS A 235 -11.08 18.07 13.54
CA LYS A 235 -10.30 18.31 14.77
C LYS A 235 -10.44 17.15 15.75
N ALA A 236 -11.67 16.72 16.03
CA ALA A 236 -11.92 15.59 16.93
C ALA A 236 -11.28 14.28 16.41
N ALA A 237 -11.35 14.04 15.10
CA ALA A 237 -10.69 12.91 14.46
C ALA A 237 -9.16 13.02 14.54
N LEU A 238 -8.56 14.20 14.35
CA LEU A 238 -7.11 14.42 14.52
C LEU A 238 -6.67 14.09 15.95
N ASP A 239 -7.38 14.62 16.94
CA ASP A 239 -7.05 14.41 18.36
C ASP A 239 -7.14 12.90 18.71
N ALA A 240 -8.16 12.21 18.19
CA ALA A 240 -8.31 10.76 18.38
C ALA A 240 -7.22 9.96 17.66
N ALA A 241 -6.86 10.29 16.43
CA ALA A 241 -5.78 9.64 15.69
C ALA A 241 -4.42 9.87 16.38
N ALA A 242 -4.14 11.08 16.84
CA ALA A 242 -2.92 11.40 17.58
C ALA A 242 -2.81 10.60 18.87
N GLY A 243 -3.92 10.40 19.59
CA GLY A 243 -3.98 9.55 20.78
C GLY A 243 -3.70 8.06 20.54
N MET A 244 -3.72 7.59 19.28
CA MET A 244 -3.38 6.21 18.89
C MET A 244 -1.88 6.02 18.62
N VAL A 245 -1.11 7.08 18.46
CA VAL A 245 0.35 7.00 18.23
C VAL A 245 1.03 6.70 19.55
N GLY A 246 1.58 5.49 19.70
CA GLY A 246 2.19 5.04 20.96
C GLY A 246 3.60 5.63 21.18
N ASP A 247 4.39 5.80 20.12
CA ASP A 247 5.73 6.40 20.19
C ASP A 247 5.77 7.72 19.41
N HIS A 248 5.78 8.81 20.15
CA HIS A 248 5.84 10.17 19.59
C HIS A 248 6.74 11.11 20.41
N ALA A 249 7.11 12.25 19.83
CA ALA A 249 7.81 13.30 20.56
C ALA A 249 6.92 13.89 21.67
N PRO A 250 7.50 14.43 22.76
CA PRO A 250 6.73 15.08 23.81
C PRO A 250 5.87 16.24 23.27
N GLY A 251 4.71 16.46 23.88
CA GLY A 251 3.80 17.55 23.58
C GLY A 251 2.74 17.22 22.53
N ASP A 252 1.88 18.19 22.29
CA ASP A 252 0.81 18.10 21.31
C ASP A 252 1.37 18.06 19.87
N ILE A 253 0.70 17.32 18.98
CA ILE A 253 1.10 17.15 17.57
C ILE A 253 1.27 18.50 16.86
N ARG A 254 0.46 19.51 17.21
CA ARG A 254 0.47 20.84 16.58
C ARG A 254 1.71 21.66 16.92
N THR A 255 2.21 21.49 18.15
CA THR A 255 3.40 22.21 18.65
C THR A 255 4.68 21.40 18.55
N GLY A 256 4.58 20.07 18.65
CA GLY A 256 5.71 19.14 18.63
C GLY A 256 6.20 18.78 17.22
N SER A 257 5.39 18.99 16.19
CA SER A 257 5.79 18.70 14.81
C SER A 257 6.64 19.82 14.19
N ARG A 258 7.53 19.45 13.27
CA ARG A 258 8.47 20.36 12.57
C ARG A 258 7.82 21.05 11.38
N ALA A 259 8.52 22.04 10.82
CA ALA A 259 8.08 22.82 9.66
C ALA A 259 7.97 21.97 8.36
N GLU A 260 8.67 20.85 8.28
CA GLU A 260 8.62 19.91 7.16
C GLU A 260 7.37 19.03 7.16
N SER A 261 6.50 19.20 8.16
CA SER A 261 5.20 18.52 8.21
C SER A 261 4.34 18.94 7.03
N TRP A 262 3.55 18.01 6.54
CA TRP A 262 2.66 18.25 5.42
C TRP A 262 1.31 17.56 5.60
N LEU A 263 0.31 18.09 4.91
CA LEU A 263 -1.08 17.66 4.94
C LEU A 263 -1.58 17.52 3.52
N MET A 264 -2.27 16.42 3.24
CA MET A 264 -3.09 16.23 2.05
C MET A 264 -4.56 16.35 2.47
N GLU A 265 -5.29 17.30 1.90
CA GLU A 265 -6.75 17.39 1.96
C GLU A 265 -7.33 16.75 0.71
N ILE A 266 -8.23 15.80 0.89
CA ILE A 266 -8.91 15.05 -0.18
C ILE A 266 -10.39 15.41 -0.12
N GLU A 267 -10.89 16.03 -1.18
CA GLU A 267 -12.30 16.36 -1.34
C GLU A 267 -12.98 15.26 -2.17
N TYR A 268 -13.80 14.44 -1.53
CA TYR A 268 -14.58 13.41 -2.23
C TYR A 268 -15.81 14.00 -2.93
N LEU A 269 -16.31 13.32 -3.97
CA LEU A 269 -17.46 13.79 -4.75
C LEU A 269 -18.76 13.83 -3.94
N ASP A 270 -18.90 12.99 -2.92
CA ASP A 270 -20.06 12.98 -2.00
C ASP A 270 -19.98 14.00 -0.86
N GLY A 271 -18.94 14.84 -0.85
CA GLY A 271 -18.74 15.90 0.12
C GLY A 271 -17.94 15.51 1.36
N LEU A 272 -17.53 14.24 1.52
CA LEU A 272 -16.60 13.86 2.57
C LEU A 272 -15.27 14.60 2.37
N LYS A 273 -14.65 15.05 3.47
CA LYS A 273 -13.27 15.49 3.52
C LYS A 273 -12.41 14.48 4.27
N GLY A 274 -11.40 13.97 3.59
CA GLY A 274 -10.36 13.13 4.15
C GLY A 274 -9.05 13.93 4.31
N PHE A 275 -8.35 13.69 5.40
CA PHE A 275 -7.07 14.34 5.69
C PHE A 275 -5.98 13.30 5.92
N VAL A 276 -4.87 13.43 5.22
CA VAL A 276 -3.66 12.65 5.48
C VAL A 276 -2.58 13.59 5.97
N ALA A 277 -2.16 13.47 7.21
CA ALA A 277 -1.14 14.32 7.82
C ALA A 277 0.14 13.52 8.16
N MET A 278 1.28 14.10 7.82
CA MET A 278 2.60 13.53 8.07
C MET A 278 3.39 14.48 9.01
N PRO A 279 3.23 14.32 10.34
CA PRO A 279 3.84 15.20 11.35
C PRO A 279 5.32 14.92 11.48
N SER A 280 6.14 15.63 10.70
CA SER A 280 7.59 15.46 10.71
C SER A 280 8.19 15.65 12.11
N GLY A 281 8.99 14.67 12.55
CA GLY A 281 9.69 14.70 13.83
C GLY A 281 8.81 14.50 15.07
N TRP A 282 7.49 14.42 14.94
CA TRP A 282 6.58 14.11 16.04
C TRP A 282 6.29 12.60 16.13
N THR A 283 5.80 11.97 15.06
CA THR A 283 5.63 10.52 15.02
C THR A 283 6.98 9.83 14.96
N ARG A 284 7.19 8.86 15.85
CA ARG A 284 8.32 7.94 15.89
C ARG A 284 7.83 6.54 15.54
N ASP A 285 8.73 5.68 15.10
CA ASP A 285 8.39 4.33 14.63
C ASP A 285 8.86 3.24 15.62
N GLY A 286 8.80 3.53 16.91
CA GLY A 286 9.36 2.66 17.95
C GLY A 286 8.50 1.44 18.28
N ASP A 287 7.18 1.56 18.20
CA ASP A 287 6.22 0.51 18.63
C ASP A 287 5.32 -0.01 17.49
N GLY A 288 5.52 0.45 16.27
CA GLY A 288 4.73 0.07 15.10
C GLY A 288 3.36 0.74 14.99
N SER A 289 3.08 1.78 15.78
CA SER A 289 1.81 2.51 15.77
C SER A 289 1.85 3.83 14.99
N GLY A 290 2.87 4.06 14.16
CA GLY A 290 3.07 5.35 13.48
C GLY A 290 2.04 5.67 12.37
N PHE A 291 1.21 4.71 11.95
CA PHE A 291 0.09 4.92 11.04
C PHE A 291 -1.22 4.80 11.79
N THR A 292 -1.92 5.91 12.01
CA THR A 292 -3.15 5.93 12.80
C THR A 292 -4.29 6.60 12.04
N PHE A 293 -5.47 6.04 12.20
CA PHE A 293 -6.70 6.52 11.58
C PHE A 293 -7.72 6.91 12.64
N ALA A 294 -8.50 7.94 12.37
CA ALA A 294 -9.75 8.17 13.07
C ALA A 294 -10.80 8.80 12.15
N ALA A 295 -12.08 8.50 12.42
CA ALA A 295 -13.20 9.09 11.73
C ALA A 295 -14.30 9.49 12.71
N GLN A 296 -14.88 10.67 12.53
CA GLN A 296 -16.12 11.05 13.20
C GLN A 296 -17.29 10.49 12.41
N VAL A 297 -17.90 9.44 12.95
CA VAL A 297 -19.15 8.88 12.41
C VAL A 297 -20.31 9.70 12.95
N LYS A 298 -21.27 10.05 12.09
CA LYS A 298 -22.44 10.82 12.50
C LYS A 298 -23.28 10.02 13.49
N GLY A 299 -23.72 10.68 14.53
CA GLY A 299 -24.49 10.06 15.64
C GLY A 299 -23.63 9.45 16.72
N GLU A 300 -22.32 9.30 16.53
CA GLU A 300 -21.41 8.84 17.57
C GLU A 300 -20.83 10.00 18.39
N ALA A 301 -20.77 9.83 19.70
CA ALA A 301 -20.28 10.85 20.62
C ALA A 301 -18.76 11.10 20.53
N LYS A 302 -18.02 10.11 20.05
CA LYS A 302 -16.54 10.15 19.91
C LYS A 302 -16.12 9.55 18.58
N PRO A 303 -15.00 10.01 17.99
CA PRO A 303 -14.44 9.38 16.81
C PRO A 303 -14.04 7.93 17.06
N SER A 304 -14.29 7.07 16.08
CA SER A 304 -13.72 5.72 16.02
C SER A 304 -12.28 5.81 15.54
N ALA A 305 -11.32 5.20 16.29
CA ALA A 305 -9.89 5.32 16.00
C ALA A 305 -9.13 3.99 16.11
N THR A 306 -8.08 3.83 15.31
CA THR A 306 -7.19 2.66 15.33
C THR A 306 -5.80 2.99 14.83
N SER A 307 -4.80 2.20 15.23
CA SER A 307 -3.48 2.16 14.59
C SER A 307 -3.35 0.95 13.68
N PHE A 308 -2.74 1.14 12.51
CA PHE A 308 -2.32 0.07 11.59
C PHE A 308 -0.92 -0.38 11.99
N TYR A 309 -0.77 -1.65 12.34
CA TYR A 309 0.49 -2.16 12.83
C TYR A 309 1.50 -2.33 11.70
N LEU A 310 2.60 -1.60 11.80
CA LEU A 310 3.77 -1.73 10.95
C LEU A 310 4.95 -2.10 11.84
N GLN A 311 5.45 -3.33 11.74
CA GLN A 311 6.58 -3.76 12.58
C GLN A 311 7.80 -2.86 12.34
N PRO A 312 8.28 -2.12 13.35
CA PRO A 312 9.33 -1.12 13.15
C PRO A 312 10.72 -1.73 12.99
N ARG A 313 10.94 -2.90 13.57
CA ARG A 313 12.22 -3.61 13.58
C ARG A 313 12.00 -5.11 13.61
N GLY A 314 13.00 -5.88 13.18
CA GLY A 314 12.95 -7.33 13.15
C GLY A 314 12.93 -7.89 11.73
N ASP A 315 12.86 -9.22 11.63
CA ASP A 315 13.01 -9.93 10.36
C ASP A 315 11.71 -10.60 9.89
N GLN A 316 10.59 -10.46 10.62
CA GLN A 316 9.38 -11.23 10.34
C GLN A 316 8.37 -10.51 9.44
N PHE A 317 8.28 -9.19 9.56
CA PHE A 317 7.39 -8.32 8.75
C PHE A 317 5.95 -8.83 8.62
N PRO A 318 5.20 -9.00 9.73
CA PRO A 318 3.89 -9.64 9.73
C PRO A 318 2.83 -8.92 8.88
N HIS A 319 2.97 -7.62 8.66
CA HIS A 319 2.11 -6.86 7.76
C HIS A 319 2.26 -7.30 6.29
N PHE A 320 3.46 -7.71 5.86
CA PHE A 320 3.65 -8.30 4.53
C PHE A 320 3.12 -9.74 4.46
N ALA A 321 3.12 -10.48 5.56
CA ALA A 321 2.47 -11.79 5.61
C ALA A 321 0.97 -11.67 5.26
N GLN A 322 0.27 -10.66 5.80
CA GLN A 322 -1.15 -10.43 5.46
C GLN A 322 -1.34 -10.05 3.98
N LEU A 323 -0.41 -9.31 3.40
CA LEU A 323 -0.45 -8.98 1.97
C LEU A 323 -0.26 -10.24 1.10
N VAL A 324 0.68 -11.11 1.47
CA VAL A 324 0.90 -12.38 0.76
C VAL A 324 -0.28 -13.32 0.91
N ARG A 325 -0.98 -13.35 2.06
CA ARG A 325 -2.26 -14.09 2.23
C ARG A 325 -3.34 -13.57 1.29
N ALA A 326 -3.42 -12.26 1.06
CA ALA A 326 -4.36 -11.69 0.10
C ALA A 326 -4.06 -12.13 -1.33
N PHE A 327 -2.79 -12.18 -1.72
CA PHE A 327 -2.38 -12.71 -3.02
C PHE A 327 -2.65 -14.23 -3.13
N ASP A 328 -2.34 -15.01 -2.11
CA ASP A 328 -2.63 -16.45 -2.08
C ASP A 328 -4.14 -16.73 -2.23
N ALA A 329 -4.98 -15.96 -1.55
CA ALA A 329 -6.43 -16.05 -1.72
C ALA A 329 -6.85 -15.75 -3.17
N MET A 330 -6.25 -14.74 -3.83
CA MET A 330 -6.51 -14.43 -5.23
C MET A 330 -6.12 -15.60 -6.15
N LEU A 331 -4.98 -16.25 -5.91
CA LEU A 331 -4.54 -17.43 -6.67
C LEU A 331 -5.53 -18.60 -6.55
N ARG A 332 -6.09 -18.80 -5.36
CA ARG A 332 -7.04 -19.90 -5.08
C ARG A 332 -8.43 -19.64 -5.65
N THR A 333 -8.91 -18.41 -5.55
CA THR A 333 -10.31 -18.05 -5.88
C THR A 333 -10.47 -17.52 -7.31
N GLY A 334 -9.40 -17.07 -7.95
CA GLY A 334 -9.46 -16.37 -9.24
C GLY A 334 -10.00 -14.94 -9.14
N HIS A 335 -10.15 -14.37 -7.92
CA HIS A 335 -10.70 -13.04 -7.70
C HIS A 335 -9.85 -12.26 -6.72
N ALA A 336 -9.57 -10.99 -7.04
CA ALA A 336 -8.90 -10.10 -6.10
C ALA A 336 -9.75 -9.90 -4.83
N PRO A 337 -9.18 -10.00 -3.62
CA PRO A 337 -9.93 -9.89 -2.36
C PRO A 337 -10.51 -8.49 -2.12
N TYR A 338 -9.90 -7.45 -2.66
CA TYR A 338 -10.42 -6.09 -2.67
C TYR A 338 -10.31 -5.45 -4.06
N PRO A 339 -11.13 -4.43 -4.37
CA PRO A 339 -11.15 -3.82 -5.70
C PRO A 339 -9.83 -3.15 -6.06
N ILE A 340 -9.32 -3.41 -7.26
CA ILE A 340 -8.14 -2.71 -7.81
C ILE A 340 -8.42 -1.21 -8.00
N GLU A 341 -9.69 -0.83 -8.12
CA GLU A 341 -10.16 0.55 -8.17
C GLU A 341 -9.70 1.36 -6.95
N ARG A 342 -9.56 0.74 -5.77
CA ARG A 342 -8.96 1.38 -4.59
C ARG A 342 -7.56 1.88 -4.90
N THR A 343 -6.69 1.00 -5.38
CA THR A 343 -5.29 1.35 -5.64
C THR A 343 -5.14 2.28 -6.84
N LEU A 344 -6.03 2.18 -7.85
CA LEU A 344 -6.09 3.17 -8.92
C LEU A 344 -6.44 4.56 -8.39
N LEU A 345 -7.47 4.67 -7.54
CA LEU A 345 -7.89 5.93 -6.93
C LEU A 345 -6.78 6.52 -6.05
N THR A 346 -6.19 5.72 -5.17
CA THR A 346 -5.13 6.17 -4.25
C THR A 346 -3.84 6.54 -4.98
N THR A 347 -3.52 5.89 -6.11
CA THR A 347 -2.44 6.30 -7.01
C THR A 347 -2.71 7.68 -7.59
N GLY A 348 -3.94 7.94 -8.07
CA GLY A 348 -4.33 9.23 -8.61
C GLY A 348 -4.36 10.34 -7.56
N ILE A 349 -4.83 10.05 -6.35
CA ILE A 349 -4.80 10.99 -5.21
C ILE A 349 -3.35 11.39 -4.91
N LEU A 350 -2.45 10.41 -4.80
CA LEU A 350 -1.03 10.69 -4.52
C LEU A 350 -0.40 11.51 -5.65
N ALA A 351 -0.66 11.18 -6.91
CA ALA A 351 -0.15 11.94 -8.06
C ALA A 351 -0.62 13.40 -8.02
N ALA A 352 -1.90 13.65 -7.73
CA ALA A 352 -2.45 14.99 -7.57
C ALA A 352 -1.84 15.74 -6.37
N ALA A 353 -1.60 15.06 -5.25
CA ALA A 353 -0.95 15.64 -4.08
C ALA A 353 0.51 16.05 -4.38
N MET A 354 1.26 15.22 -5.11
CA MET A 354 2.62 15.55 -5.53
C MET A 354 2.64 16.74 -6.49
N GLN A 355 1.67 16.84 -7.41
CA GLN A 355 1.49 18.02 -8.26
C GLN A 355 1.14 19.27 -7.43
N SER A 356 0.19 19.17 -6.49
CA SER A 356 -0.16 20.27 -5.59
C SER A 356 1.06 20.73 -4.79
N ARG A 357 1.85 19.78 -4.28
CA ARG A 357 3.11 20.07 -3.59
C ARG A 357 4.09 20.86 -4.47
N PHE A 358 4.31 20.41 -5.69
CA PHE A 358 5.19 21.08 -6.65
C PHE A 358 4.71 22.49 -6.98
N LYS A 359 3.40 22.67 -7.09
CA LYS A 359 2.72 23.94 -7.32
C LYS A 359 2.45 24.73 -6.02
N LYS A 360 3.18 24.45 -4.94
CA LYS A 360 3.16 25.20 -3.67
C LYS A 360 1.78 25.30 -3.00
N GLY A 361 1.00 24.23 -3.08
CA GLY A 361 -0.31 24.14 -2.43
C GLY A 361 -1.49 24.54 -3.31
N GLU A 362 -1.30 24.61 -4.64
CA GLU A 362 -2.42 24.78 -5.58
C GLU A 362 -3.41 23.61 -5.43
N ARG A 363 -4.70 23.90 -5.40
CA ARG A 363 -5.76 22.91 -5.39
C ARG A 363 -5.87 22.27 -6.77
N ILE A 364 -5.66 20.97 -6.86
CA ILE A 364 -5.69 20.18 -8.11
C ILE A 364 -7.07 19.57 -8.28
N GLU A 365 -7.80 20.00 -9.31
CA GLU A 365 -9.05 19.36 -9.74
C GLU A 365 -8.77 17.99 -10.33
N THR A 366 -9.57 16.99 -9.95
CA THR A 366 -9.33 15.59 -10.35
C THR A 366 -10.57 14.95 -11.01
N PRO A 367 -11.11 15.51 -12.11
CA PRO A 367 -12.30 14.94 -12.75
C PRO A 367 -12.10 13.51 -13.24
N HIS A 368 -10.85 13.13 -13.54
CA HIS A 368 -10.45 11.76 -13.90
C HIS A 368 -10.53 10.77 -12.73
N LEU A 369 -10.60 11.24 -11.49
CA LEU A 369 -10.77 10.41 -10.29
C LEU A 369 -12.25 10.21 -9.88
N ALA A 370 -13.19 10.40 -10.79
CA ALA A 370 -14.58 10.01 -10.63
C ALA A 370 -14.70 8.47 -10.72
N ILE A 371 -14.09 7.77 -9.76
CA ILE A 371 -13.99 6.31 -9.70
C ILE A 371 -14.90 5.80 -8.60
N ALA A 372 -16.05 5.27 -8.98
CA ALA A 372 -17.01 4.66 -8.06
C ALA A 372 -16.81 3.15 -7.95
N TYR A 373 -16.80 2.62 -6.73
CA TYR A 373 -16.77 1.19 -6.48
C TYR A 373 -17.40 0.83 -5.13
N GLN A 374 -17.75 -0.44 -4.95
CA GLN A 374 -18.22 -0.97 -3.68
C GLN A 374 -17.08 -1.71 -2.95
N PRO A 375 -16.89 -1.48 -1.64
CA PRO A 375 -15.91 -2.20 -0.86
C PRO A 375 -16.28 -3.69 -0.79
N ARG A 376 -15.28 -4.56 -0.93
CA ARG A 376 -15.44 -5.99 -0.65
C ARG A 376 -15.10 -6.29 0.80
N GLU A 377 -15.76 -7.30 1.37
CA GLU A 377 -15.36 -7.82 2.66
C GLU A 377 -14.11 -8.68 2.49
N TRP A 378 -13.02 -8.17 3.00
CA TRP A 378 -11.78 -8.90 3.16
C TRP A 378 -11.29 -8.69 4.60
N PRO A 379 -11.08 -9.76 5.36
CA PRO A 379 -10.56 -9.63 6.71
C PRO A 379 -9.11 -9.09 6.64
N HIS A 380 -8.84 -8.03 7.38
CA HIS A 380 -7.47 -7.65 7.72
C HIS A 380 -6.92 -8.61 8.79
N GLY A 381 -5.68 -8.41 9.24
CA GLY A 381 -5.04 -9.30 10.22
C GLY A 381 -5.75 -9.42 11.57
N GLY A 382 -6.75 -8.60 11.84
CA GLY A 382 -7.43 -8.54 13.13
C GLY A 382 -6.62 -7.78 14.18
N ALA A 383 -6.82 -8.11 15.46
CA ALA A 383 -6.03 -7.59 16.56
C ALA A 383 -4.56 -8.03 16.46
N ILE A 384 -3.64 -7.18 16.90
CA ILE A 384 -2.20 -7.50 16.90
C ILE A 384 -1.95 -8.70 17.81
N PRO A 385 -1.37 -9.81 17.31
CA PRO A 385 -1.07 -10.97 18.14
C PRO A 385 0.09 -10.69 19.11
N GLU A 386 0.07 -11.34 20.27
CA GLU A 386 1.05 -11.12 21.33
C GLU A 386 2.51 -11.31 20.85
N TRP A 387 2.76 -12.35 20.05
CA TRP A 387 4.09 -12.60 19.51
C TRP A 387 4.63 -11.44 18.65
N ALA A 388 3.77 -10.70 17.94
CA ALA A 388 4.17 -9.55 17.14
C ALA A 388 4.54 -8.34 18.02
N ILE A 389 3.82 -8.17 19.12
CA ILE A 389 4.13 -7.16 20.14
C ILE A 389 5.48 -7.46 20.81
N GLU A 390 5.71 -8.72 21.18
CA GLU A 390 6.98 -9.15 21.79
C GLU A 390 8.16 -9.03 20.81
N ALA A 391 7.97 -9.38 19.54
CA ALA A 391 9.00 -9.25 18.50
C ALA A 391 9.45 -7.79 18.29
N SER A 392 8.55 -6.82 18.47
CA SER A 392 8.88 -5.39 18.38
C SER A 392 9.70 -4.87 19.57
N LYS A 393 9.67 -5.56 20.71
CA LYS A 393 10.42 -5.17 21.93
C LYS A 393 11.85 -5.72 21.96
N LYS A 394 12.15 -6.75 21.17
CA LYS A 394 13.50 -7.30 21.07
C LYS A 394 14.37 -6.33 20.26
N LYS A 395 15.27 -5.63 20.95
CA LYS A 395 16.24 -4.69 20.37
C LYS A 395 17.39 -5.42 19.68
#